data_aa61ded23ee99bbe6baed46fe62e54e5
#
_entry.id   aa61ded23ee99bbe6baed46fe62e54e5
#
_cell.length_a   1.000
_cell.length_b   1.000
_cell.length_c   1.000
_cell.angle_alpha   90.00
_cell.angle_beta   90.00
_cell.angle_gamma   90.00
#
_symmetry.space_group_name_H-M   'P 1'
#
loop_
_entity.id
_entity.type
_entity.pdbx_description
1 polymer ?
#
loop_
_entity_poly.entity_id
_entity_poly.type
_entity_poly.pdbx_seq_one_letter_code
_entity_poly.pdbx_strand_id
1 'polypeptide(L)'
;SFEEMMAAEGKREDKIDFVVIVTPNNSHFAIAKSAMENGIHVVCDKPLTTGSSDAEELARLSAEKGLLFCVTYTYTGYPVVKHLREMIAIGDLGDIRFVNAEYPQEWLSTPLEESGQKQAAWRTDPELTGISNCVGDIGSHIENMVSYLTGLKIRSLCARLDTFVEGRTLDDNASIMVEYD
;
A
#
# COMPACT_ATOMS: atom_id res chain seq x y z
N SER A 1 -23.29 0.85 10.51
CA SER A 1 -21.85 1.18 10.36
C SER A 1 -21.03 -0.10 10.20
N PHE A 2 -19.75 0.03 9.80
CA PHE A 2 -18.84 -1.13 9.73
C PHE A 2 -18.57 -1.70 11.11
N GLU A 3 -18.50 -0.88 12.15
CA GLU A 3 -18.30 -1.30 13.54
C GLU A 3 -19.43 -2.22 14.02
N GLU A 4 -20.67 -1.82 13.75
CA GLU A 4 -21.85 -2.64 14.09
C GLU A 4 -21.85 -3.97 13.35
N MET A 5 -21.47 -3.96 12.07
CA MET A 5 -21.35 -5.17 11.25
C MET A 5 -20.27 -6.10 11.83
N MET A 6 -19.05 -5.59 12.10
CA MET A 6 -17.96 -6.40 12.66
C MET A 6 -18.30 -6.96 14.03
N ALA A 7 -18.93 -6.15 14.89
CA ALA A 7 -19.38 -6.58 16.21
C ALA A 7 -20.49 -7.64 16.16
N ALA A 8 -21.36 -7.59 15.16
CA ALA A 8 -22.40 -8.59 14.95
C ALA A 8 -21.79 -9.89 14.42
N GLU A 9 -20.93 -9.82 13.39
CA GLU A 9 -20.25 -10.98 12.80
C GLU A 9 -19.34 -11.69 13.81
N GLY A 10 -18.59 -10.94 14.62
CA GLY A 10 -17.70 -11.52 15.65
C GLY A 10 -18.40 -12.40 16.69
N LYS A 11 -19.72 -12.27 16.86
CA LYS A 11 -20.55 -13.06 17.81
C LYS A 11 -21.16 -14.31 17.18
N ARG A 12 -21.08 -14.47 15.88
CA ARG A 12 -21.71 -15.60 15.17
C ARG A 12 -20.78 -16.82 15.19
N GLU A 13 -21.37 -18.01 15.30
CA GLU A 13 -20.64 -19.27 15.12
C GLU A 13 -20.22 -19.48 13.65
N ASP A 14 -21.08 -19.03 12.71
CA ASP A 14 -20.88 -19.10 11.26
C ASP A 14 -20.45 -17.75 10.68
N LYS A 15 -19.61 -16.98 11.40
CA LYS A 15 -19.11 -15.69 10.96
C LYS A 15 -18.31 -15.77 9.67
N ILE A 16 -18.19 -14.63 8.98
CA ILE A 16 -17.31 -14.52 7.81
C ILE A 16 -15.86 -14.86 8.16
N ASP A 17 -15.13 -15.46 7.23
CA ASP A 17 -13.72 -15.79 7.41
C ASP A 17 -12.85 -14.55 7.33
N PHE A 18 -13.11 -13.66 6.37
CA PHE A 18 -12.34 -12.45 6.16
C PHE A 18 -13.18 -11.31 5.57
N VAL A 19 -12.68 -10.10 5.74
CA VAL A 19 -13.22 -8.90 5.10
C VAL A 19 -12.24 -8.38 4.08
N VAL A 20 -12.75 -7.82 2.97
CA VAL A 20 -11.95 -7.12 1.94
C VAL A 20 -12.23 -5.62 2.05
N ILE A 21 -11.18 -4.83 2.26
CA ILE A 21 -11.24 -3.37 2.41
C ILE A 21 -10.72 -2.73 1.12
N VAL A 22 -11.60 -2.03 0.39
CA VAL A 22 -11.33 -1.36 -0.89
C VAL A 22 -11.85 0.09 -0.88
N THR A 23 -11.80 0.70 0.27
CA THR A 23 -12.27 2.07 0.53
C THR A 23 -11.10 3.07 0.35
N PRO A 24 -11.32 4.39 0.45
CA PRO A 24 -10.22 5.36 0.50
C PRO A 24 -9.26 5.12 1.67
N ASN A 25 -7.98 5.50 1.47
CA ASN A 25 -6.86 5.15 2.35
C ASN A 25 -7.10 5.50 3.82
N ASN A 26 -7.70 6.67 4.10
CA ASN A 26 -7.93 7.16 5.46
C ASN A 26 -8.84 6.24 6.31
N SER A 27 -9.61 5.37 5.68
CA SER A 27 -10.53 4.47 6.38
C SER A 27 -9.97 3.07 6.65
N HIS A 28 -8.84 2.71 6.02
CA HIS A 28 -8.26 1.37 6.10
C HIS A 28 -7.97 0.94 7.54
N PHE A 29 -7.30 1.81 8.30
CA PHE A 29 -6.92 1.52 9.68
C PHE A 29 -8.12 1.18 10.56
N ALA A 30 -9.13 2.07 10.59
CA ALA A 30 -10.28 1.90 11.48
C ALA A 30 -11.08 0.62 11.16
N ILE A 31 -11.29 0.34 9.86
CA ILE A 31 -12.02 -0.85 9.42
C ILE A 31 -11.23 -2.12 9.73
N ALA A 32 -9.92 -2.14 9.39
CA ALA A 32 -9.06 -3.29 9.63
C ALA A 32 -8.93 -3.61 11.13
N LYS A 33 -8.73 -2.58 11.95
CA LYS A 33 -8.67 -2.73 13.42
C LYS A 33 -9.96 -3.32 13.97
N SER A 34 -11.11 -2.76 13.59
CA SER A 34 -12.42 -3.26 14.02
C SER A 34 -12.64 -4.72 13.61
N ALA A 35 -12.26 -5.11 12.39
CA ALA A 35 -12.36 -6.49 11.93
C ALA A 35 -11.51 -7.45 12.79
N MET A 36 -10.24 -7.10 12.98
CA MET A 36 -9.33 -7.95 13.77
C MET A 36 -9.70 -8.00 15.26
N GLU A 37 -10.20 -6.91 15.86
CA GLU A 37 -10.71 -6.91 17.22
C GLU A 37 -11.87 -7.89 17.41
N ASN A 38 -12.65 -8.13 16.35
CA ASN A 38 -13.75 -9.10 16.32
C ASN A 38 -13.35 -10.49 15.79
N GLY A 39 -12.05 -10.75 15.63
CA GLY A 39 -11.52 -12.07 15.25
C GLY A 39 -11.77 -12.43 13.78
N ILE A 40 -11.79 -11.44 12.88
CA ILE A 40 -12.00 -11.60 11.44
C ILE A 40 -10.69 -11.31 10.72
N HIS A 41 -10.31 -12.17 9.76
CA HIS A 41 -9.14 -11.95 8.91
C HIS A 41 -9.35 -10.76 7.97
N VAL A 42 -8.27 -10.13 7.51
CA VAL A 42 -8.34 -8.91 6.70
C VAL A 42 -7.55 -9.04 5.40
N VAL A 43 -8.17 -8.64 4.31
CA VAL A 43 -7.52 -8.29 3.05
C VAL A 43 -7.75 -6.80 2.83
N CYS A 44 -6.69 -6.02 2.79
CA CYS A 44 -6.79 -4.56 2.67
C CYS A 44 -6.10 -4.07 1.39
N ASP A 45 -6.69 -3.10 0.73
CA ASP A 45 -6.03 -2.45 -0.40
C ASP A 45 -4.81 -1.64 0.05
N LYS A 46 -3.95 -1.33 -0.89
CA LYS A 46 -2.75 -0.52 -0.69
C LYS A 46 -3.05 0.99 -0.88
N PRO A 47 -2.28 1.88 -0.26
CA PRO A 47 -1.35 1.62 0.85
C PRO A 47 -2.09 1.13 2.09
N LEU A 48 -1.39 0.37 2.94
CA LEU A 48 -2.00 -0.23 4.13
C LEU A 48 -2.71 0.79 5.02
N THR A 49 -2.03 1.90 5.30
CA THR A 49 -2.50 3.03 6.10
C THR A 49 -1.91 4.34 5.59
N THR A 50 -2.36 5.46 6.12
CA THR A 50 -1.82 6.79 5.81
C THR A 50 -0.63 7.19 6.69
N GLY A 51 -0.28 6.38 7.69
CA GLY A 51 0.85 6.62 8.60
C GLY A 51 1.46 5.34 9.14
N SER A 52 2.75 5.35 9.47
CA SER A 52 3.49 4.16 9.93
C SER A 52 3.03 3.64 11.29
N SER A 53 2.65 4.52 12.22
CA SER A 53 2.14 4.13 13.54
C SER A 53 0.91 3.24 13.46
N ASP A 54 -0.01 3.55 12.54
CA ASP A 54 -1.22 2.78 12.32
C ASP A 54 -0.90 1.40 11.71
N ALA A 55 0.06 1.37 10.77
CA ALA A 55 0.53 0.12 10.19
C ALA A 55 1.20 -0.79 11.22
N GLU A 56 2.02 -0.22 12.11
CA GLU A 56 2.66 -0.95 13.20
C GLU A 56 1.62 -1.52 14.18
N GLU A 57 0.60 -0.74 14.51
CA GLU A 57 -0.50 -1.20 15.37
C GLU A 57 -1.27 -2.37 14.73
N LEU A 58 -1.60 -2.28 13.44
CA LEU A 58 -2.27 -3.39 12.74
C LEU A 58 -1.40 -4.64 12.66
N ALA A 59 -0.10 -4.50 12.39
CA ALA A 59 0.83 -5.62 12.37
C ALA A 59 0.94 -6.30 13.74
N ARG A 60 1.03 -5.51 14.82
CA ARG A 60 1.03 -6.02 16.19
C ARG A 60 -0.28 -6.75 16.51
N LEU A 61 -1.42 -6.14 16.20
CA LEU A 61 -2.74 -6.73 16.46
C LEU A 61 -2.96 -8.05 15.71
N SER A 62 -2.53 -8.11 14.45
CA SER A 62 -2.55 -9.33 13.64
C SER A 62 -1.76 -10.45 14.30
N ALA A 63 -0.53 -10.16 14.75
CA ALA A 63 0.33 -11.13 15.42
C ALA A 63 -0.24 -11.59 16.77
N GLU A 64 -0.71 -10.66 17.62
CA GLU A 64 -1.28 -10.94 18.94
C GLU A 64 -2.53 -11.83 18.87
N LYS A 65 -3.36 -11.61 17.85
CA LYS A 65 -4.61 -12.37 17.69
C LYS A 65 -4.47 -13.60 16.80
N GLY A 66 -3.29 -13.83 16.20
CA GLY A 66 -3.07 -14.92 15.26
C GLY A 66 -3.94 -14.84 14.00
N LEU A 67 -4.27 -13.61 13.57
CA LEU A 67 -5.10 -13.37 12.41
C LEU A 67 -4.25 -13.12 11.17
N LEU A 68 -4.76 -13.55 10.01
CA LEU A 68 -4.16 -13.25 8.72
C LEU A 68 -4.49 -11.82 8.29
N PHE A 69 -3.48 -11.09 7.89
CA PHE A 69 -3.61 -9.76 7.31
C PHE A 69 -2.85 -9.71 5.98
N CYS A 70 -3.54 -9.44 4.89
CA CYS A 70 -2.98 -9.35 3.54
C CYS A 70 -3.17 -7.96 2.97
N VAL A 71 -2.10 -7.37 2.42
CA VAL A 71 -2.16 -6.13 1.64
C VAL A 71 -2.07 -6.46 0.15
N THR A 72 -2.95 -5.87 -0.68
CA THR A 72 -3.10 -6.24 -2.09
C THR A 72 -2.03 -5.62 -3.00
N TYR A 73 -0.76 -5.93 -2.78
CA TYR A 73 0.30 -5.60 -3.73
C TYR A 73 0.27 -6.55 -4.92
N THR A 74 -0.67 -6.33 -5.84
CA THR A 74 -1.01 -7.26 -6.92
C THR A 74 0.15 -7.57 -7.86
N TYR A 75 1.07 -6.64 -8.09
CA TYR A 75 2.18 -6.84 -9.05
C TYR A 75 3.15 -7.94 -8.63
N THR A 76 3.42 -8.09 -7.35
CA THR A 76 4.26 -9.19 -6.83
C THR A 76 3.57 -10.56 -6.92
N GLY A 77 2.26 -10.57 -7.21
CA GLY A 77 1.49 -11.77 -7.47
C GLY A 77 1.71 -12.39 -8.87
N TYR A 78 2.24 -11.61 -9.84
CA TYR A 78 2.42 -12.10 -11.20
C TYR A 78 3.44 -13.24 -11.30
N PRO A 79 3.16 -14.29 -12.09
CA PRO A 79 4.05 -15.44 -12.23
C PRO A 79 5.47 -15.06 -12.67
N VAL A 80 5.61 -14.11 -13.60
CA VAL A 80 6.92 -13.62 -14.07
C VAL A 80 7.72 -12.95 -12.96
N VAL A 81 7.07 -12.23 -12.05
CA VAL A 81 7.74 -11.58 -10.91
C VAL A 81 8.20 -12.62 -9.89
N LYS A 82 7.39 -13.64 -9.63
CA LYS A 82 7.77 -14.77 -8.78
C LYS A 82 8.96 -15.52 -9.35
N HIS A 83 8.96 -15.76 -10.65
CA HIS A 83 10.08 -16.43 -11.34
C HIS A 83 11.34 -15.59 -11.29
N LEU A 84 11.26 -14.26 -11.54
CA LEU A 84 12.39 -13.35 -11.41
C LEU A 84 12.99 -13.35 -10.01
N ARG A 85 12.14 -13.35 -8.97
CA ARG A 85 12.59 -13.49 -7.58
C ARG A 85 13.38 -14.78 -7.34
N GLU A 86 12.90 -15.88 -7.90
CA GLU A 86 13.60 -17.17 -7.81
C GLU A 86 14.97 -17.11 -8.49
N MET A 87 15.06 -16.58 -9.71
CA MET A 87 16.32 -16.41 -10.44
C MET A 87 17.32 -15.56 -9.65
N ILE A 88 16.86 -14.49 -9.01
CA ILE A 88 17.70 -13.66 -8.13
C ILE A 88 18.18 -14.49 -6.93
N ALA A 89 17.27 -15.21 -6.27
CA ALA A 89 17.57 -15.97 -5.05
C ALA A 89 18.59 -17.12 -5.27
N ILE A 90 18.56 -17.76 -6.45
CA ILE A 90 19.51 -18.82 -6.80
C ILE A 90 20.82 -18.30 -7.44
N GLY A 91 20.94 -16.99 -7.65
CA GLY A 91 22.14 -16.35 -8.18
C GLY A 91 22.29 -16.35 -9.70
N ASP A 92 21.26 -16.72 -10.46
CA ASP A 92 21.29 -16.74 -11.93
C ASP A 92 21.63 -15.38 -12.55
N LEU A 93 21.29 -14.28 -11.86
CA LEU A 93 21.57 -12.91 -12.30
C LEU A 93 22.85 -12.32 -11.67
N GLY A 94 23.56 -13.11 -10.86
CA GLY A 94 24.70 -12.64 -10.08
C GLY A 94 24.30 -11.71 -8.94
N ASP A 95 25.31 -11.02 -8.39
CA ASP A 95 25.11 -10.09 -7.27
C ASP A 95 24.41 -8.80 -7.72
N ILE A 96 23.34 -8.43 -7.05
CA ILE A 96 22.64 -7.17 -7.30
C ILE A 96 23.50 -6.02 -6.76
N ARG A 97 23.85 -5.08 -7.63
CA ARG A 97 24.64 -3.88 -7.28
C ARG A 97 23.84 -2.59 -7.38
N PHE A 98 22.83 -2.59 -8.23
CA PHE A 98 21.99 -1.43 -8.50
C PHE A 98 20.63 -1.87 -9.00
N VAL A 99 19.58 -1.16 -8.56
CA VAL A 99 18.21 -1.31 -9.07
C VAL A 99 17.72 0.04 -9.56
N ASN A 100 17.25 0.11 -10.80
CA ASN A 100 16.48 1.24 -11.30
C ASN A 100 15.04 0.80 -11.50
N ALA A 101 14.11 1.50 -10.86
CA ALA A 101 12.69 1.20 -10.95
C ALA A 101 11.92 2.49 -11.28
N GLU A 102 11.09 2.43 -12.30
CA GLU A 102 10.30 3.57 -12.79
C GLU A 102 8.86 3.13 -13.00
N TYR A 103 7.92 4.00 -12.63
CA TYR A 103 6.51 3.76 -12.86
C TYR A 103 5.80 5.07 -13.28
N PRO A 104 6.06 5.56 -14.51
CA PRO A 104 5.36 6.74 -15.01
C PRO A 104 3.90 6.40 -15.33
N GLN A 105 2.99 7.28 -14.94
CA GLN A 105 1.57 7.23 -15.27
C GLN A 105 1.11 8.58 -15.81
N GLU A 106 0.30 8.59 -16.87
CA GLU A 106 -0.17 9.83 -17.48
C GLU A 106 -1.57 10.26 -16.99
N TRP A 107 -2.36 9.34 -16.43
CA TRP A 107 -3.78 9.56 -16.16
C TRP A 107 -4.08 10.74 -15.23
N LEU A 108 -3.16 11.10 -14.32
CA LEU A 108 -3.26 12.28 -13.45
C LEU A 108 -2.37 13.45 -13.91
N SER A 109 -1.87 13.45 -15.15
CA SER A 109 -1.07 14.56 -15.69
C SER A 109 -1.89 15.85 -15.93
N THR A 110 -3.20 15.76 -15.85
CA THR A 110 -4.14 16.88 -15.91
C THR A 110 -5.07 16.86 -14.69
N PRO A 111 -5.72 17.98 -14.32
CA PRO A 111 -6.58 18.06 -13.13
C PRO A 111 -7.93 17.33 -13.35
N LEU A 112 -7.90 16.00 -13.46
CA LEU A 112 -9.09 15.17 -13.66
C LEU A 112 -10.09 15.23 -12.49
N GLU A 113 -9.62 15.55 -11.30
CA GLU A 113 -10.45 15.79 -10.10
C GLU A 113 -11.48 16.89 -10.34
N GLU A 114 -11.15 17.91 -11.12
CA GLU A 114 -12.06 19.02 -11.48
C GLU A 114 -13.16 18.58 -12.46
N SER A 115 -12.93 17.50 -13.21
CA SER A 115 -13.91 16.95 -14.15
C SER A 115 -14.94 16.01 -13.52
N GLY A 116 -14.88 15.79 -12.20
CA GLY A 116 -15.75 14.86 -11.46
C GLY A 116 -15.33 13.39 -11.57
N GLN A 117 -14.09 13.11 -12.01
CA GLN A 117 -13.53 11.77 -12.01
C GLN A 117 -13.28 11.32 -10.56
N LYS A 118 -14.08 10.35 -10.09
CA LYS A 118 -14.10 9.93 -8.69
C LYS A 118 -12.77 9.41 -8.15
N GLN A 119 -12.02 8.68 -8.99
CA GLN A 119 -10.74 8.11 -8.57
C GLN A 119 -9.65 9.19 -8.43
N ALA A 120 -9.69 10.23 -9.27
CA ALA A 120 -8.83 11.40 -9.13
C ALA A 120 -9.21 12.21 -7.89
N ALA A 121 -10.50 12.48 -7.68
CA ALA A 121 -10.98 13.34 -6.62
C ALA A 121 -10.49 12.91 -5.21
N TRP A 122 -10.60 11.62 -4.87
CA TRP A 122 -10.15 11.18 -3.54
C TRP A 122 -8.62 11.02 -3.44
N ARG A 123 -7.92 10.70 -4.56
CA ARG A 123 -6.46 10.54 -4.55
C ARG A 123 -5.70 11.86 -4.42
N THR A 124 -6.28 12.95 -4.91
CA THR A 124 -5.70 14.29 -4.82
C THR A 124 -6.15 15.06 -3.56
N ASP A 125 -7.08 14.48 -2.78
CA ASP A 125 -7.53 15.02 -1.52
C ASP A 125 -6.67 14.47 -0.35
N PRO A 126 -5.88 15.33 0.34
CA PRO A 126 -5.03 14.89 1.45
C PRO A 126 -5.80 14.31 2.65
N GLU A 127 -7.08 14.68 2.83
CA GLU A 127 -7.90 14.12 3.91
C GLU A 127 -8.28 12.66 3.64
N LEU A 128 -8.34 12.25 2.39
CA LEU A 128 -8.74 10.90 1.97
C LEU A 128 -7.54 10.01 1.65
N THR A 129 -6.53 10.53 0.95
CA THR A 129 -5.38 9.76 0.50
C THR A 129 -4.22 9.75 1.50
N GLY A 130 -4.10 10.78 2.35
CA GLY A 130 -3.00 10.97 3.28
C GLY A 130 -1.99 11.99 2.80
N ILE A 131 -0.75 11.90 3.28
CA ILE A 131 0.30 12.93 3.11
C ILE A 131 1.00 12.91 1.74
N SER A 132 0.71 11.94 0.89
CA SER A 132 1.35 11.76 -0.42
C SER A 132 0.36 11.18 -1.42
N ASN A 133 0.40 11.67 -2.64
CA ASN A 133 -0.36 11.08 -3.75
C ASN A 133 0.52 10.07 -4.51
N CYS A 134 1.52 10.50 -5.28
CA CYS A 134 2.22 9.58 -6.17
C CYS A 134 3.12 8.58 -5.43
N VAL A 135 3.78 8.99 -4.33
CA VAL A 135 4.58 8.02 -3.55
C VAL A 135 3.67 7.06 -2.79
N GLY A 136 2.58 7.52 -2.21
CA GLY A 136 1.62 6.68 -1.51
C GLY A 136 0.92 5.67 -2.44
N ASP A 137 0.48 6.13 -3.61
CA ASP A 137 -0.24 5.27 -4.58
C ASP A 137 0.70 4.36 -5.38
N ILE A 138 1.77 4.91 -5.97
CA ILE A 138 2.65 4.20 -6.91
C ILE A 138 4.03 3.88 -6.32
N GLY A 139 4.63 4.80 -5.56
CA GLY A 139 5.91 4.57 -4.91
C GLY A 139 5.89 3.36 -3.98
N SER A 140 4.79 3.14 -3.29
CA SER A 140 4.56 1.96 -2.44
C SER A 140 4.62 0.64 -3.23
N HIS A 141 4.15 0.61 -4.48
CA HIS A 141 4.30 -0.54 -5.37
C HIS A 141 5.74 -0.77 -5.80
N ILE A 142 6.46 0.31 -6.11
CA ILE A 142 7.88 0.22 -6.51
C ILE A 142 8.70 -0.34 -5.36
N GLU A 143 8.55 0.20 -4.15
CA GLU A 143 9.27 -0.28 -2.99
C GLU A 143 8.93 -1.76 -2.68
N ASN A 144 7.64 -2.09 -2.66
CA ASN A 144 7.20 -3.47 -2.45
C ASN A 144 7.79 -4.43 -3.50
N MET A 145 7.87 -4.01 -4.77
CA MET A 145 8.48 -4.81 -5.84
C MET A 145 9.97 -5.04 -5.60
N VAL A 146 10.72 -3.98 -5.27
CA VAL A 146 12.17 -4.07 -5.02
C VAL A 146 12.45 -4.94 -3.80
N SER A 147 11.78 -4.68 -2.67
CA SER A 147 11.92 -5.50 -1.46
C SER A 147 11.53 -6.96 -1.70
N TYR A 148 10.45 -7.22 -2.44
CA TYR A 148 10.00 -8.57 -2.75
C TYR A 148 10.99 -9.35 -3.61
N LEU A 149 11.55 -8.70 -4.64
CA LEU A 149 12.50 -9.32 -5.55
C LEU A 149 13.87 -9.59 -4.91
N THR A 150 14.36 -8.62 -4.14
CA THR A 150 15.73 -8.64 -3.63
C THR A 150 15.87 -9.18 -2.21
N GLY A 151 14.81 -9.05 -1.41
CA GLY A 151 14.86 -9.33 0.03
C GLY A 151 15.58 -8.26 0.86
N LEU A 152 16.10 -7.21 0.22
CA LEU A 152 16.82 -6.12 0.87
C LEU A 152 15.89 -5.18 1.62
N LYS A 153 16.42 -4.47 2.61
CA LYS A 153 15.68 -3.48 3.41
C LYS A 153 16.27 -2.10 3.24
N ILE A 154 15.42 -1.09 3.24
CA ILE A 154 15.84 0.30 3.18
C ILE A 154 16.66 0.65 4.42
N ARG A 155 17.88 1.14 4.22
CA ARG A 155 18.76 1.67 5.26
C ARG A 155 18.67 3.18 5.35
N SER A 156 18.72 3.85 4.20
CA SER A 156 18.59 5.31 4.12
C SER A 156 17.98 5.71 2.78
N LEU A 157 17.40 6.89 2.74
CA LEU A 157 16.86 7.45 1.50
C LEU A 157 17.04 8.96 1.43
N CYS A 158 17.06 9.48 0.20
CA CYS A 158 16.95 10.89 -0.13
C CYS A 158 15.91 11.05 -1.22
N ALA A 159 14.95 11.94 -1.04
CA ALA A 159 13.84 12.12 -1.96
C ALA A 159 13.67 13.56 -2.39
N ARG A 160 13.28 13.75 -3.63
CA ARG A 160 12.71 14.97 -4.16
C ARG A 160 11.27 14.67 -4.59
N LEU A 161 10.33 15.45 -4.06
CA LEU A 161 8.92 15.41 -4.43
C LEU A 161 8.58 16.72 -5.15
N ASP A 162 7.85 16.61 -6.24
CA ASP A 162 7.40 17.77 -7.01
C ASP A 162 5.88 17.70 -7.20
N THR A 163 5.26 18.85 -7.35
CA THR A 163 3.86 19.00 -7.73
C THR A 163 3.80 19.84 -8.99
N PHE A 164 3.51 19.22 -10.14
CA PHE A 164 3.51 19.88 -11.45
C PHE A 164 2.13 20.38 -11.87
N VAL A 165 1.08 19.69 -11.44
CA VAL A 165 -0.29 20.08 -11.78
C VAL A 165 -0.72 21.22 -10.85
N GLU A 166 -1.04 22.36 -11.45
CA GLU A 166 -1.45 23.57 -10.72
C GLU A 166 -2.68 23.29 -9.82
N GLY A 167 -2.68 23.86 -8.62
CA GLY A 167 -3.76 23.71 -7.64
C GLY A 167 -3.66 22.49 -6.73
N ARG A 168 -2.84 21.48 -7.05
CA ARG A 168 -2.60 20.35 -6.16
C ARG A 168 -1.67 20.72 -5.00
N THR A 169 -1.86 20.06 -3.88
CA THR A 169 -1.04 20.21 -2.67
C THR A 169 -0.14 18.99 -2.40
N LEU A 170 -0.48 17.86 -2.99
CA LEU A 170 0.27 16.62 -2.85
C LEU A 170 1.21 16.40 -4.04
N ASP A 171 2.22 15.57 -3.84
CA ASP A 171 3.17 15.16 -4.85
C ASP A 171 2.48 14.44 -6.03
N ASP A 172 2.84 14.82 -7.25
CA ASP A 172 2.49 14.08 -8.48
C ASP A 172 3.72 13.58 -9.24
N ASN A 173 4.92 13.88 -8.73
CA ASN A 173 6.19 13.33 -9.16
C ASN A 173 7.12 13.07 -7.96
N ALA A 174 7.93 12.02 -8.06
CA ALA A 174 8.93 11.68 -7.07
C ALA A 174 10.20 11.12 -7.72
N SER A 175 11.35 11.56 -7.22
CA SER A 175 12.66 10.95 -7.50
C SER A 175 13.29 10.56 -6.17
N ILE A 176 13.56 9.28 -5.98
CA ILE A 176 14.00 8.75 -4.69
C ILE A 176 15.29 7.93 -4.91
N MET A 177 16.34 8.31 -4.21
CA MET A 177 17.55 7.50 -4.07
C MET A 177 17.49 6.73 -2.76
N VAL A 178 17.73 5.43 -2.83
CA VAL A 178 17.62 4.51 -1.68
C VAL A 178 18.92 3.73 -1.52
N GLU A 179 19.41 3.65 -0.30
CA GLU A 179 20.45 2.73 0.10
C GLU A 179 19.79 1.54 0.80
N TYR A 180 20.09 0.34 0.32
CA TYR A 180 19.66 -0.91 0.92
C TYR A 180 20.83 -1.58 1.66
N ASP A 181 20.54 -2.41 2.67
CA ASP A 181 21.50 -3.22 3.43
C ASP A 181 21.60 -4.66 2.90
#